data_63aeccf45b2887909fb2e59a69570edc
#
_entry.id   63aeccf45b2887909fb2e59a69570edc
#
_cell.length_a   1.000
_cell.length_b   1.000
_cell.length_c   1.000
_cell.angle_alpha   90.00
_cell.angle_beta   90.00
_cell.angle_gamma   90.00
#
_symmetry.space_group_name_H-M   'P 1'
#
loop_
_entity.id
_entity.type
_entity.pdbx_description
1 polymer ?
#
loop_
_entity_poly.entity_id
_entity_poly.type
_entity_poly.pdbx_seq_one_letter_code
_entity_poly.pdbx_strand_id
1 'polypeptide(L)'
;MARFKYKVELHVHLDGAVRPQTVLELSKERGIDMPHENLEEFKKDVVVYEPNSLIAVLECFKIFMPVIAGCPKAIDRIAYEFCEDCSKHNIKYVETRYCPHLLANTADKPEYAIEKGNVSPRDVVSIVCSALERGSRDFGITVKSILCGMTHRPEWSFEIVALCKEFKSHGVVAIDLAGEDFKPGVEPNECLHKQAFKEAYDAGIHRTVHAGENGPAEGVKEALDHMKAERIGHGYHVLDDEELYQRCLKDHVHFEVCPISSIRTKGVSSDLSKHPLLRFVEDGANYSINTDDPVVLDNNLDEDYDMAMTMGLSEEQIIVSIFNAARASFAPDSEKAQMIKDLISVYGEH
;
A
#
# COMPACT_ATOMS: atom_id res chain seq x y z
N MET A 1 8.66 2.66 25.96
CA MET A 1 7.87 1.50 25.49
C MET A 1 6.99 2.02 24.38
N ALA A 2 6.78 1.24 23.31
CA ALA A 2 5.88 1.65 22.23
C ALA A 2 4.46 1.91 22.77
N ARG A 3 3.82 2.98 22.30
CA ARG A 3 2.46 3.40 22.73
C ARG A 3 1.43 2.35 22.33
N PHE A 4 1.52 1.85 21.08
CA PHE A 4 0.63 0.82 20.55
C PHE A 4 1.38 -0.51 20.41
N LYS A 5 0.91 -1.55 21.15
CA LYS A 5 1.60 -2.85 21.27
C LYS A 5 1.16 -3.88 20.24
N TYR A 6 0.03 -3.67 19.59
CA TYR A 6 -0.51 -4.51 18.53
C TYR A 6 -1.07 -3.60 17.44
N LYS A 7 -0.51 -3.68 16.24
CA LYS A 7 -0.92 -2.87 15.10
C LYS A 7 -1.29 -3.74 13.93
N VAL A 8 -2.21 -3.24 13.11
CA VAL A 8 -2.63 -3.82 11.84
C VAL A 8 -2.46 -2.75 10.78
N GLU A 9 -1.82 -3.08 9.67
CA GLU A 9 -1.57 -2.16 8.55
C GLU A 9 -2.08 -2.76 7.26
N LEU A 10 -2.83 -1.99 6.47
CA LEU A 10 -3.49 -2.44 5.26
C LEU A 10 -3.00 -1.75 3.99
N HIS A 11 -2.19 -0.68 4.10
CA HIS A 11 -1.73 0.11 2.98
C HIS A 11 -0.26 0.53 3.13
N VAL A 12 0.62 -0.31 2.64
CA VAL A 12 2.05 -0.05 2.54
C VAL A 12 2.61 -0.73 1.29
N HIS A 13 3.37 0.02 0.48
CA HIS A 13 4.03 -0.51 -0.71
C HIS A 13 5.34 -1.17 -0.33
N LEU A 14 5.55 -2.44 -0.78
CA LEU A 14 6.78 -3.18 -0.49
C LEU A 14 8.02 -2.50 -1.09
N ASP A 15 7.88 -2.04 -2.32
CA ASP A 15 8.90 -1.27 -3.04
C ASP A 15 9.06 0.15 -2.49
N GLY A 16 8.04 0.68 -1.82
CA GLY A 16 8.07 1.92 -1.05
C GLY A 16 8.56 1.80 0.40
N ALA A 17 8.80 0.56 0.88
CA ALA A 17 9.22 0.27 2.26
C ALA A 17 10.65 -0.27 2.37
N VAL A 18 11.49 -0.01 1.37
CA VAL A 18 12.87 -0.49 1.32
C VAL A 18 13.75 0.34 2.25
N ARG A 19 14.62 -0.32 3.00
CA ARG A 19 15.61 0.38 3.84
C ARG A 19 16.61 1.14 2.96
N PRO A 20 16.83 2.45 3.16
CA PRO A 20 17.85 3.22 2.44
C PRO A 20 19.24 2.59 2.52
N GLN A 21 19.61 2.04 3.68
CA GLN A 21 20.88 1.35 3.86
C GLN A 21 21.01 0.14 2.94
N THR A 22 19.94 -0.65 2.78
CA THR A 22 19.91 -1.82 1.90
C THR A 22 20.08 -1.43 0.44
N VAL A 23 19.50 -0.31 0.01
CA VAL A 23 19.71 0.23 -1.35
C VAL A 23 21.19 0.52 -1.59
N LEU A 24 21.86 1.25 -0.66
CA LEU A 24 23.27 1.58 -0.78
C LEU A 24 24.20 0.34 -0.76
N GLU A 25 23.85 -0.67 0.00
CA GLU A 25 24.61 -1.94 0.03
C GLU A 25 24.44 -2.72 -1.26
N LEU A 26 23.19 -2.88 -1.73
CA LEU A 26 22.89 -3.57 -2.97
C LEU A 26 23.46 -2.88 -4.20
N SER A 27 23.49 -1.55 -4.25
CA SER A 27 24.11 -0.80 -5.34
C SER A 27 25.59 -1.14 -5.48
N LYS A 28 26.32 -1.19 -4.36
CA LYS A 28 27.74 -1.58 -4.30
C LYS A 28 27.93 -3.05 -4.69
N GLU A 29 27.12 -3.95 -4.14
CA GLU A 29 27.19 -5.39 -4.47
C GLU A 29 26.94 -5.67 -5.95
N ARG A 30 26.02 -4.91 -6.58
CA ARG A 30 25.65 -5.05 -7.99
C ARG A 30 26.52 -4.24 -8.94
N GLY A 31 27.42 -3.39 -8.45
CA GLY A 31 28.22 -2.49 -9.25
C GLY A 31 27.38 -1.45 -10.00
N ILE A 32 26.24 -1.05 -9.42
CA ILE A 32 25.36 -0.01 -9.96
C ILE A 32 25.84 1.32 -9.39
N ASP A 33 26.20 2.23 -10.28
CA ASP A 33 26.63 3.58 -9.90
C ASP A 33 25.44 4.37 -9.36
N MET A 34 25.54 4.81 -8.10
CA MET A 34 24.59 5.69 -7.45
C MET A 34 25.32 6.96 -7.00
N PRO A 35 24.72 8.14 -7.18
CA PRO A 35 25.36 9.42 -6.83
C PRO A 35 25.45 9.64 -5.30
N HIS A 36 25.05 8.68 -4.48
CA HIS A 36 24.96 8.80 -3.02
C HIS A 36 25.98 7.88 -2.32
N GLU A 37 26.87 8.47 -1.54
CA GLU A 37 27.90 7.73 -0.80
C GLU A 37 27.41 7.26 0.58
N ASN A 38 26.40 7.95 1.14
CA ASN A 38 25.89 7.74 2.49
C ASN A 38 24.36 7.98 2.59
N LEU A 39 23.79 7.65 3.76
CA LEU A 39 22.35 7.77 4.03
C LEU A 39 21.82 9.21 3.94
N GLU A 40 22.61 10.21 4.37
CA GLU A 40 22.17 11.61 4.38
C GLU A 40 22.00 12.12 2.95
N GLU A 41 22.95 11.82 2.09
CA GLU A 41 22.88 12.16 0.65
C GLU A 41 21.71 11.43 -0.01
N PHE A 42 21.53 10.13 0.24
CA PHE A 42 20.42 9.35 -0.29
C PHE A 42 19.07 9.95 0.13
N LYS A 43 18.88 10.19 1.42
CA LYS A 43 17.63 10.77 1.95
C LYS A 43 17.34 12.14 1.39
N LYS A 44 18.35 12.97 1.16
CA LYS A 44 18.18 14.31 0.60
C LYS A 44 17.53 14.31 -0.78
N ASP A 45 17.83 13.30 -1.60
CA ASP A 45 17.35 13.23 -2.98
C ASP A 45 16.11 12.33 -3.15
N VAL A 46 15.90 11.37 -2.23
CA VAL A 46 14.82 10.39 -2.31
C VAL A 46 13.62 10.77 -1.42
N VAL A 47 13.88 11.42 -0.26
CA VAL A 47 12.79 11.73 0.68
C VAL A 47 12.13 13.07 0.34
N VAL A 48 10.82 13.03 0.25
CA VAL A 48 9.98 14.23 0.06
C VAL A 48 9.55 14.77 1.42
N TYR A 49 10.29 15.74 1.97
CA TYR A 49 9.95 16.36 3.26
C TYR A 49 8.89 17.46 3.14
N GLU A 50 8.92 18.21 2.03
CA GLU A 50 7.97 19.31 1.78
C GLU A 50 6.88 18.89 0.80
N PRO A 51 5.64 19.37 0.97
CA PRO A 51 4.54 19.01 0.08
C PRO A 51 4.86 19.23 -1.40
N ASN A 52 4.73 18.16 -2.19
CA ASN A 52 4.97 18.14 -3.64
C ASN A 52 3.83 17.40 -4.36
N SER A 53 3.86 17.33 -5.70
CA SER A 53 2.86 16.54 -6.41
C SER A 53 3.09 15.03 -6.25
N LEU A 54 2.04 14.22 -6.36
CA LEU A 54 2.15 12.77 -6.40
C LEU A 54 3.16 12.30 -7.47
N ILE A 55 3.14 12.92 -8.66
CA ILE A 55 4.10 12.62 -9.74
C ILE A 55 5.54 12.80 -9.25
N ALA A 56 5.83 13.90 -8.54
CA ALA A 56 7.19 14.16 -8.02
C ALA A 56 7.60 13.14 -6.94
N VAL A 57 6.66 12.64 -6.13
CA VAL A 57 6.92 11.54 -5.18
C VAL A 57 7.23 10.25 -5.92
N LEU A 58 6.45 9.91 -6.95
CA LEU A 58 6.66 8.71 -7.77
C LEU A 58 8.00 8.77 -8.56
N GLU A 59 8.45 9.96 -8.98
CA GLU A 59 9.76 10.10 -9.63
C GLU A 59 10.95 9.70 -8.74
N CYS A 60 10.82 9.81 -7.41
CA CYS A 60 11.86 9.38 -6.47
C CYS A 60 12.17 7.89 -6.56
N PHE A 61 11.18 7.05 -6.94
CA PHE A 61 11.40 5.63 -7.16
C PHE A 61 12.43 5.33 -8.26
N LYS A 62 12.54 6.19 -9.27
CA LYS A 62 13.53 6.03 -10.36
C LYS A 62 14.98 6.07 -9.88
N ILE A 63 15.23 6.63 -8.71
CA ILE A 63 16.58 6.74 -8.13
C ILE A 63 17.04 5.38 -7.60
N PHE A 64 16.19 4.63 -6.91
CA PHE A 64 16.61 3.42 -6.18
C PHE A 64 16.04 2.11 -6.75
N MET A 65 14.91 2.13 -7.45
CA MET A 65 14.34 0.92 -8.04
C MET A 65 15.27 0.18 -9.01
N PRO A 66 16.15 0.85 -9.80
CA PRO A 66 17.14 0.15 -10.63
C PRO A 66 18.07 -0.78 -9.84
N VAL A 67 18.29 -0.48 -8.55
CA VAL A 67 19.10 -1.32 -7.65
C VAL A 67 18.38 -2.61 -7.25
N ILE A 68 17.06 -2.68 -7.37
CA ILE A 68 16.22 -3.79 -6.89
C ILE A 68 15.66 -4.58 -8.07
N ALA A 69 15.08 -3.90 -9.04
CA ALA A 69 14.36 -4.51 -10.16
C ALA A 69 15.26 -5.48 -10.97
N GLY A 70 14.66 -6.60 -11.37
CA GLY A 70 15.34 -7.65 -12.13
C GLY A 70 16.38 -8.47 -11.35
N CYS A 71 16.53 -8.24 -10.03
CA CYS A 71 17.48 -8.97 -9.20
C CYS A 71 16.77 -9.84 -8.15
N PRO A 72 16.73 -11.18 -8.31
CA PRO A 72 16.05 -12.07 -7.36
C PRO A 72 16.54 -11.92 -5.92
N LYS A 73 17.85 -11.78 -5.73
CA LYS A 73 18.47 -11.62 -4.39
C LYS A 73 18.03 -10.30 -3.73
N ALA A 74 17.95 -9.22 -4.50
CA ALA A 74 17.51 -7.91 -3.98
C ALA A 74 16.03 -7.95 -3.61
N ILE A 75 15.16 -8.52 -4.47
CA ILE A 75 13.72 -8.67 -4.25
C ILE A 75 13.45 -9.53 -3.00
N ASP A 76 14.16 -10.65 -2.86
CA ASP A 76 14.07 -11.53 -1.68
C ASP A 76 14.47 -10.79 -0.40
N ARG A 77 15.58 -10.02 -0.45
CA ARG A 77 16.09 -9.29 0.70
C ARG A 77 15.12 -8.21 1.19
N ILE A 78 14.60 -7.38 0.31
CA ILE A 78 13.68 -6.31 0.72
C ILE A 78 12.39 -6.87 1.33
N ALA A 79 11.85 -7.95 0.78
CA ALA A 79 10.65 -8.59 1.30
C ALA A 79 10.89 -9.23 2.70
N TYR A 80 12.05 -9.83 2.92
CA TYR A 80 12.41 -10.39 4.23
C TYR A 80 12.65 -9.30 5.27
N GLU A 81 13.41 -8.24 4.92
CA GLU A 81 13.69 -7.09 5.79
C GLU A 81 12.41 -6.33 6.17
N PHE A 82 11.44 -6.23 5.25
CA PHE A 82 10.14 -5.65 5.54
C PHE A 82 9.44 -6.34 6.72
N CYS A 83 9.48 -7.67 6.77
CA CYS A 83 8.90 -8.41 7.90
C CYS A 83 9.60 -8.09 9.24
N GLU A 84 10.92 -7.95 9.22
CA GLU A 84 11.69 -7.56 10.41
C GLU A 84 11.29 -6.17 10.90
N ASP A 85 11.13 -5.21 9.98
CA ASP A 85 10.75 -3.84 10.33
C ASP A 85 9.31 -3.77 10.86
N CYS A 86 8.36 -4.47 10.25
CA CYS A 86 7.01 -4.60 10.78
C CYS A 86 7.02 -5.13 12.23
N SER A 87 7.80 -6.17 12.50
CA SER A 87 7.92 -6.74 13.85
C SER A 87 8.50 -5.74 14.85
N LYS A 88 9.54 -4.98 14.48
CA LYS A 88 10.15 -3.93 15.33
C LYS A 88 9.15 -2.83 15.70
N HIS A 89 8.22 -2.52 14.79
CA HIS A 89 7.15 -1.54 15.00
C HIS A 89 5.88 -2.13 15.60
N ASN A 90 5.89 -3.38 16.09
CA ASN A 90 4.72 -4.08 16.67
C ASN A 90 3.53 -4.23 15.69
N ILE A 91 3.78 -4.25 14.40
CA ILE A 91 2.78 -4.59 13.39
C ILE A 91 2.68 -6.11 13.39
N LYS A 92 1.52 -6.64 13.78
CA LYS A 92 1.29 -8.09 13.93
C LYS A 92 0.60 -8.70 12.70
N TYR A 93 -0.11 -7.87 11.97
CA TYR A 93 -0.69 -8.22 10.68
C TYR A 93 -0.49 -7.08 9.70
N VAL A 94 -0.06 -7.39 8.49
CA VAL A 94 0.12 -6.40 7.43
C VAL A 94 -0.22 -6.98 6.06
N GLU A 95 -0.86 -6.17 5.23
CA GLU A 95 -1.09 -6.44 3.81
C GLU A 95 -0.21 -5.48 2.99
N THR A 96 0.95 -5.98 2.56
CA THR A 96 1.86 -5.19 1.72
C THR A 96 1.51 -5.35 0.25
N ARG A 97 1.65 -4.27 -0.50
CA ARG A 97 1.33 -4.24 -1.93
C ARG A 97 2.54 -3.92 -2.80
N TYR A 98 2.56 -4.43 -4.02
CA TYR A 98 3.61 -4.15 -5.01
C TYR A 98 3.14 -4.51 -6.42
N CYS A 99 3.73 -3.87 -7.44
CA CYS A 99 3.52 -4.26 -8.82
C CYS A 99 4.62 -5.22 -9.28
N PRO A 100 4.32 -6.51 -9.57
CA PRO A 100 5.35 -7.46 -9.97
C PRO A 100 6.03 -7.11 -11.30
N HIS A 101 5.35 -6.40 -12.21
CA HIS A 101 5.91 -5.97 -13.48
C HIS A 101 7.00 -4.90 -13.31
N LEU A 102 6.87 -4.00 -12.31
CA LEU A 102 7.87 -2.98 -12.02
C LEU A 102 9.17 -3.58 -11.47
N LEU A 103 9.08 -4.72 -10.79
CA LEU A 103 10.22 -5.46 -10.24
C LEU A 103 10.82 -6.48 -11.22
N ALA A 104 10.09 -6.82 -12.29
CA ALA A 104 10.51 -7.76 -13.33
C ALA A 104 11.46 -7.11 -14.35
N ASN A 105 12.11 -7.95 -15.20
CA ASN A 105 12.96 -7.45 -16.28
C ASN A 105 12.85 -8.24 -17.59
N THR A 106 11.77 -8.99 -17.80
CA THR A 106 11.58 -9.74 -19.06
C THR A 106 11.09 -8.88 -20.23
N ALA A 107 10.54 -7.70 -19.96
CA ALA A 107 10.11 -6.78 -21.02
C ALA A 107 11.30 -6.29 -21.86
N ASP A 108 11.04 -5.93 -23.14
CA ASP A 108 12.09 -5.38 -24.01
C ASP A 108 12.69 -4.07 -23.47
N LYS A 109 11.86 -3.30 -22.79
CA LYS A 109 12.27 -2.11 -22.03
C LYS A 109 11.60 -2.21 -20.66
N PRO A 110 12.31 -2.76 -19.65
CA PRO A 110 11.81 -2.79 -18.28
C PRO A 110 11.59 -1.38 -17.75
N GLU A 111 10.63 -1.22 -16.85
CA GLU A 111 10.31 0.12 -16.29
C GLU A 111 11.46 0.66 -15.43
N TYR A 112 12.00 -0.17 -14.55
CA TYR A 112 13.07 0.21 -13.61
C TYR A 112 14.35 -0.58 -13.76
N ALA A 113 14.28 -1.85 -14.16
CA ALA A 113 15.52 -2.66 -14.29
C ALA A 113 16.43 -2.06 -15.37
N ILE A 114 17.74 -2.08 -15.10
CA ILE A 114 18.76 -1.49 -15.98
C ILE A 114 18.79 -2.16 -17.34
N GLU A 115 18.54 -3.48 -17.36
CA GLU A 115 18.60 -4.28 -18.58
C GLU A 115 17.52 -5.37 -18.61
N LYS A 116 17.20 -5.81 -19.81
CA LYS A 116 16.35 -6.98 -20.00
C LYS A 116 17.03 -8.23 -19.48
N GLY A 117 16.27 -9.09 -18.81
CA GLY A 117 16.74 -10.34 -18.24
C GLY A 117 15.65 -11.42 -18.20
N ASN A 118 15.71 -12.29 -17.21
CA ASN A 118 14.88 -13.49 -17.13
C ASN A 118 13.92 -13.51 -15.93
N VAL A 119 13.87 -12.44 -15.14
CA VAL A 119 12.98 -12.35 -13.97
C VAL A 119 11.60 -11.88 -14.46
N SER A 120 10.66 -12.81 -14.55
CA SER A 120 9.28 -12.53 -14.94
C SER A 120 8.45 -11.96 -13.78
N PRO A 121 7.29 -11.33 -14.03
CA PRO A 121 6.34 -10.94 -12.98
C PRO A 121 5.97 -12.13 -12.08
N ARG A 122 5.81 -13.32 -12.65
CA ARG A 122 5.54 -14.55 -11.90
C ARG A 122 6.68 -14.92 -10.95
N ASP A 123 7.94 -14.81 -11.42
CA ASP A 123 9.11 -15.06 -10.57
C ASP A 123 9.20 -14.07 -9.42
N VAL A 124 8.90 -12.80 -9.66
CA VAL A 124 8.82 -11.77 -8.61
C VAL A 124 7.82 -12.17 -7.53
N VAL A 125 6.59 -12.55 -7.90
CA VAL A 125 5.57 -12.96 -6.92
C VAL A 125 6.04 -14.19 -6.13
N SER A 126 6.64 -15.17 -6.80
CA SER A 126 7.17 -16.39 -6.15
C SER A 126 8.26 -16.05 -5.13
N ILE A 127 9.21 -15.17 -5.49
CA ILE A 127 10.29 -14.73 -4.62
C ILE A 127 9.74 -13.98 -3.41
N VAL A 128 8.86 -12.99 -3.63
CA VAL A 128 8.26 -12.19 -2.56
C VAL A 128 7.46 -13.07 -1.61
N CYS A 129 6.56 -13.93 -2.11
CA CYS A 129 5.78 -14.83 -1.27
C CYS A 129 6.67 -15.72 -0.39
N SER A 130 7.73 -16.29 -0.96
CA SER A 130 8.69 -17.13 -0.21
C SER A 130 9.43 -16.33 0.87
N ALA A 131 9.86 -15.11 0.57
CA ALA A 131 10.55 -14.25 1.52
C ALA A 131 9.62 -13.80 2.66
N LEU A 132 8.38 -13.39 2.34
CA LEU A 132 7.37 -12.99 3.33
C LEU A 132 6.97 -14.15 4.23
N GLU A 133 6.83 -15.38 3.69
CA GLU A 133 6.55 -16.58 4.50
C GLU A 133 7.67 -16.87 5.50
N ARG A 134 8.94 -16.79 5.07
CA ARG A 134 10.10 -16.95 5.98
C ARG A 134 10.11 -15.86 7.05
N GLY A 135 10.00 -14.59 6.64
CA GLY A 135 10.01 -13.46 7.56
C GLY A 135 8.83 -13.50 8.53
N SER A 136 7.63 -13.85 8.09
CA SER A 136 6.45 -14.03 8.97
C SER A 136 6.74 -15.04 10.08
N ARG A 137 7.30 -16.19 9.73
CA ARG A 137 7.66 -17.23 10.70
C ARG A 137 8.76 -16.79 11.65
N ASP A 138 9.83 -16.19 11.11
CA ASP A 138 11.04 -15.87 11.88
C ASP A 138 10.82 -14.70 12.85
N PHE A 139 9.93 -13.75 12.49
CA PHE A 139 9.61 -12.56 13.30
C PHE A 139 8.26 -12.64 14.03
N GLY A 140 7.49 -13.72 13.86
CA GLY A 140 6.24 -13.95 14.57
C GLY A 140 5.13 -12.92 14.24
N ILE A 141 4.99 -12.61 12.95
CA ILE A 141 3.96 -11.72 12.41
C ILE A 141 3.23 -12.40 11.25
N THR A 142 2.12 -11.82 10.81
CA THR A 142 1.40 -12.28 9.61
C THR A 142 1.51 -11.23 8.51
N VAL A 143 2.07 -11.63 7.37
CA VAL A 143 2.19 -10.76 6.19
C VAL A 143 1.44 -11.39 5.02
N LYS A 144 0.62 -10.61 4.34
CA LYS A 144 -0.09 -10.98 3.11
C LYS A 144 0.34 -10.07 1.97
N SER A 145 0.18 -10.55 0.74
CA SER A 145 0.50 -9.79 -0.48
C SER A 145 -0.78 -9.30 -1.17
N ILE A 146 -0.73 -8.08 -1.67
CA ILE A 146 -1.67 -7.53 -2.64
C ILE A 146 -0.90 -7.22 -3.92
N LEU A 147 -1.38 -7.64 -5.09
CA LEU A 147 -0.70 -7.37 -6.35
C LEU A 147 -1.30 -6.14 -7.02
N CYS A 148 -0.46 -5.16 -7.35
CA CYS A 148 -0.89 -3.91 -7.97
C CYS A 148 -0.86 -4.00 -9.50
N GLY A 149 -1.99 -3.69 -10.15
CA GLY A 149 -2.01 -3.14 -11.50
C GLY A 149 -1.60 -1.67 -11.46
N MET A 150 -1.10 -1.13 -12.58
CA MET A 150 -0.69 0.28 -12.68
C MET A 150 -1.63 1.03 -13.61
N THR A 151 -2.14 2.17 -13.18
CA THR A 151 -3.14 2.95 -13.96
C THR A 151 -2.68 3.29 -15.38
N HIS A 152 -1.38 3.50 -15.57
CA HIS A 152 -0.78 3.80 -16.88
C HIS A 152 -0.42 2.55 -17.71
N ARG A 153 -0.68 1.32 -17.18
CA ARG A 153 -0.35 0.03 -17.81
C ARG A 153 -1.56 -0.93 -17.81
N PRO A 154 -2.66 -0.58 -18.47
CA PRO A 154 -3.87 -1.39 -18.43
C PRO A 154 -3.67 -2.81 -19.00
N GLU A 155 -2.70 -3.01 -19.87
CA GLU A 155 -2.34 -4.30 -20.46
C GLU A 155 -1.83 -5.33 -19.44
N TRP A 156 -1.34 -4.90 -18.26
CA TRP A 156 -0.84 -5.79 -17.22
C TRP A 156 -1.96 -6.38 -16.34
N SER A 157 -3.13 -5.75 -16.31
CA SER A 157 -4.17 -6.04 -15.32
C SER A 157 -4.66 -7.49 -15.34
N PHE A 158 -4.77 -8.11 -16.52
CA PHE A 158 -5.19 -9.51 -16.62
C PHE A 158 -4.12 -10.49 -16.12
N GLU A 159 -2.83 -10.19 -16.36
CA GLU A 159 -1.75 -11.01 -15.80
C GLU A 159 -1.72 -10.89 -14.28
N ILE A 160 -1.95 -9.69 -13.71
CA ILE A 160 -2.08 -9.50 -12.25
C ILE A 160 -3.20 -10.38 -11.69
N VAL A 161 -4.38 -10.41 -12.31
CA VAL A 161 -5.49 -11.30 -11.89
C VAL A 161 -5.09 -12.77 -11.95
N ALA A 162 -4.40 -13.18 -13.03
CA ALA A 162 -3.91 -14.56 -13.16
C ALA A 162 -2.93 -14.92 -12.05
N LEU A 163 -1.99 -14.02 -11.71
CA LEU A 163 -1.04 -14.19 -10.62
C LEU A 163 -1.73 -14.24 -9.25
N CYS A 164 -2.74 -13.40 -9.01
CA CYS A 164 -3.55 -13.48 -7.79
C CYS A 164 -4.22 -14.85 -7.62
N LYS A 165 -4.75 -15.42 -8.72
CA LYS A 165 -5.34 -16.78 -8.70
C LYS A 165 -4.29 -17.84 -8.38
N GLU A 166 -3.15 -17.79 -9.07
CA GLU A 166 -2.08 -18.76 -8.94
C GLU A 166 -1.48 -18.79 -7.53
N PHE A 167 -1.22 -17.59 -6.96
CA PHE A 167 -0.53 -17.46 -5.67
C PHE A 167 -1.47 -17.27 -4.47
N LYS A 168 -2.78 -17.49 -4.63
CA LYS A 168 -3.77 -17.37 -3.54
C LYS A 168 -3.38 -18.22 -2.32
N SER A 169 -2.93 -19.47 -2.53
CA SER A 169 -2.48 -20.35 -1.45
C SER A 169 -1.12 -19.98 -0.85
N HIS A 170 -0.42 -19.03 -1.45
CA HIS A 170 0.91 -18.54 -1.01
C HIS A 170 0.85 -17.15 -0.39
N GLY A 171 -0.35 -16.72 0.05
CA GLY A 171 -0.52 -15.47 0.78
C GLY A 171 -0.86 -14.25 -0.06
N VAL A 172 -1.09 -14.40 -1.37
CA VAL A 172 -1.68 -13.33 -2.19
C VAL A 172 -3.18 -13.28 -1.94
N VAL A 173 -3.66 -12.17 -1.38
CA VAL A 173 -5.05 -12.05 -0.91
C VAL A 173 -5.92 -11.16 -1.79
N ALA A 174 -5.34 -10.20 -2.52
CA ALA A 174 -6.11 -9.21 -3.26
C ALA A 174 -5.36 -8.66 -4.48
N ILE A 175 -6.12 -7.95 -5.32
CA ILE A 175 -5.64 -7.07 -6.37
C ILE A 175 -5.86 -5.61 -5.96
N ASP A 176 -4.95 -4.73 -6.38
CA ASP A 176 -5.05 -3.27 -6.26
C ASP A 176 -4.83 -2.60 -7.63
N LEU A 177 -5.24 -1.35 -7.77
CA LEU A 177 -4.87 -0.48 -8.88
C LEU A 177 -4.19 0.75 -8.31
N ALA A 178 -2.91 0.94 -8.60
CA ALA A 178 -2.05 1.98 -8.04
C ALA A 178 -1.43 2.88 -9.12
N GLY A 179 -0.75 3.93 -8.71
CA GLY A 179 -0.15 4.96 -9.55
C GLY A 179 -0.96 6.26 -9.50
N GLU A 180 -0.93 7.06 -10.58
CA GLU A 180 -1.80 8.24 -10.66
C GLU A 180 -3.27 7.84 -10.57
N ASP A 181 -4.11 8.75 -10.05
CA ASP A 181 -5.54 8.48 -9.93
C ASP A 181 -6.16 7.98 -11.23
N PHE A 182 -6.99 6.97 -11.10
CA PHE A 182 -7.73 6.40 -12.21
C PHE A 182 -8.63 7.46 -12.87
N LYS A 183 -8.54 7.59 -14.20
CA LYS A 183 -9.34 8.55 -14.95
C LYS A 183 -10.77 8.03 -15.15
N PRO A 184 -11.78 8.69 -14.55
CA PRO A 184 -13.17 8.28 -14.73
C PRO A 184 -13.67 8.51 -16.16
N GLY A 185 -14.84 7.96 -16.49
CA GLY A 185 -15.55 8.23 -17.75
C GLY A 185 -15.21 7.31 -18.91
N VAL A 186 -14.30 6.35 -18.75
CA VAL A 186 -14.09 5.28 -19.74
C VAL A 186 -15.12 4.17 -19.55
N GLU A 187 -15.85 3.82 -20.60
CA GLU A 187 -16.87 2.75 -20.54
C GLU A 187 -16.29 1.43 -20.00
N PRO A 188 -17.03 0.69 -19.12
CA PRO A 188 -16.52 -0.52 -18.49
C PRO A 188 -15.99 -1.57 -19.48
N ASN A 189 -16.65 -1.73 -20.63
CA ASN A 189 -16.25 -2.71 -21.64
C ASN A 189 -15.02 -2.29 -22.45
N GLU A 190 -14.62 -1.02 -22.39
CA GLU A 190 -13.47 -0.48 -23.10
C GLU A 190 -12.25 -0.34 -22.16
N CYS A 191 -12.48 -0.30 -20.85
CA CYS A 191 -11.45 -0.16 -19.84
C CYS A 191 -10.92 -1.53 -19.38
N LEU A 192 -9.69 -1.89 -19.76
CA LEU A 192 -9.07 -3.15 -19.36
C LEU A 192 -8.98 -3.33 -17.86
N HIS A 193 -8.75 -2.26 -17.10
CA HIS A 193 -8.76 -2.34 -15.63
C HIS A 193 -10.11 -2.81 -15.10
N LYS A 194 -11.20 -2.18 -15.53
CA LYS A 194 -12.56 -2.54 -15.10
C LYS A 194 -12.90 -3.99 -15.45
N GLN A 195 -12.50 -4.45 -16.64
CA GLN A 195 -12.69 -5.84 -17.08
C GLN A 195 -11.90 -6.81 -16.18
N ALA A 196 -10.62 -6.52 -15.91
CA ALA A 196 -9.77 -7.34 -15.06
C ALA A 196 -10.29 -7.39 -13.61
N PHE A 197 -10.74 -6.27 -13.04
CA PHE A 197 -11.34 -6.22 -11.72
C PHE A 197 -12.67 -6.98 -11.65
N LYS A 198 -13.46 -6.95 -12.72
CA LYS A 198 -14.65 -7.82 -12.83
C LYS A 198 -14.25 -9.29 -12.83
N GLU A 199 -13.21 -9.68 -13.57
CA GLU A 199 -12.70 -11.06 -13.54
C GLU A 199 -12.19 -11.46 -12.15
N ALA A 200 -11.51 -10.55 -11.43
CA ALA A 200 -11.09 -10.74 -10.05
C ALA A 200 -12.29 -10.99 -9.13
N TYR A 201 -13.34 -10.16 -9.27
CA TYR A 201 -14.59 -10.32 -8.53
C TYR A 201 -15.23 -11.69 -8.78
N ASP A 202 -15.40 -12.08 -10.05
CA ASP A 202 -15.99 -13.36 -10.46
C ASP A 202 -15.16 -14.56 -9.96
N ALA A 203 -13.85 -14.37 -9.76
CA ALA A 203 -12.93 -15.38 -9.23
C ALA A 203 -12.82 -15.39 -7.69
N GLY A 204 -13.54 -14.54 -6.98
CA GLY A 204 -13.47 -14.43 -5.52
C GLY A 204 -12.09 -13.96 -5.01
N ILE A 205 -11.45 -13.06 -5.76
CA ILE A 205 -10.26 -12.33 -5.34
C ILE A 205 -10.72 -11.01 -4.72
N HIS A 206 -10.18 -10.65 -3.56
CA HIS A 206 -10.46 -9.37 -2.92
C HIS A 206 -9.87 -8.20 -3.73
N ARG A 207 -10.42 -7.00 -3.55
CA ARG A 207 -10.11 -5.82 -4.36
C ARG A 207 -10.02 -4.57 -3.49
N THR A 208 -8.90 -3.88 -3.57
CA THR A 208 -8.75 -2.49 -3.12
C THR A 208 -8.39 -1.63 -4.33
N VAL A 209 -8.58 -0.34 -4.28
CA VAL A 209 -8.28 0.58 -5.40
C VAL A 209 -7.84 1.92 -4.85
N HIS A 210 -6.67 2.42 -5.30
CA HIS A 210 -6.32 3.83 -5.08
C HIS A 210 -7.29 4.71 -5.84
N ALA A 211 -8.04 5.54 -5.13
CA ALA A 211 -9.01 6.45 -5.73
C ALA A 211 -9.29 7.65 -4.83
N GLY A 212 -9.42 8.83 -5.40
CA GLY A 212 -9.69 10.05 -4.66
C GLY A 212 -8.54 10.46 -3.74
N GLU A 213 -7.30 10.16 -4.12
CA GLU A 213 -6.10 10.69 -3.47
C GLU A 213 -5.83 12.12 -3.94
N ASN A 214 -5.58 12.29 -5.24
CA ASN A 214 -5.40 13.58 -5.93
C ASN A 214 -6.49 13.81 -6.99
N GLY A 215 -7.21 12.77 -7.37
CA GLY A 215 -8.29 12.77 -8.35
C GLY A 215 -9.67 12.97 -7.72
N PRO A 216 -10.69 13.20 -8.54
CA PRO A 216 -12.02 13.57 -8.08
C PRO A 216 -12.80 12.40 -7.45
N ALA A 217 -13.91 12.71 -6.77
CA ALA A 217 -14.84 11.75 -6.16
C ALA A 217 -15.36 10.69 -7.14
N GLU A 218 -15.49 11.04 -8.42
CA GLU A 218 -15.90 10.12 -9.49
C GLU A 218 -14.96 8.90 -9.59
N GLY A 219 -13.66 9.05 -9.29
CA GLY A 219 -12.72 7.94 -9.22
C GLY A 219 -13.10 6.92 -8.15
N VAL A 220 -13.51 7.37 -6.98
CA VAL A 220 -14.04 6.53 -5.89
C VAL A 220 -15.32 5.83 -6.33
N LYS A 221 -16.23 6.57 -6.99
CA LYS A 221 -17.46 6.00 -7.53
C LYS A 221 -17.19 4.89 -8.56
N GLU A 222 -16.27 5.12 -9.48
CA GLU A 222 -15.85 4.13 -10.49
C GLU A 222 -15.25 2.87 -9.85
N ALA A 223 -14.41 3.04 -8.81
CA ALA A 223 -13.82 1.94 -8.07
C ALA A 223 -14.90 1.07 -7.41
N LEU A 224 -15.90 1.68 -6.77
CA LEU A 224 -16.99 0.97 -6.11
C LEU A 224 -17.97 0.33 -7.11
N ASP A 225 -18.41 1.07 -8.13
CA ASP A 225 -19.47 0.64 -9.03
C ASP A 225 -18.99 -0.37 -10.08
N HIS A 226 -17.80 -0.17 -10.65
CA HIS A 226 -17.31 -0.95 -11.79
C HIS A 226 -16.17 -1.91 -11.44
N MET A 227 -15.27 -1.55 -10.51
CA MET A 227 -14.21 -2.44 -10.07
C MET A 227 -14.60 -3.29 -8.85
N LYS A 228 -15.76 -3.00 -8.24
CA LYS A 228 -16.26 -3.73 -7.05
C LYS A 228 -15.26 -3.70 -5.91
N ALA A 229 -14.59 -2.57 -5.71
CA ALA A 229 -13.65 -2.38 -4.62
C ALA A 229 -14.34 -2.61 -3.26
N GLU A 230 -13.69 -3.33 -2.38
CA GLU A 230 -14.13 -3.58 -1.00
C GLU A 230 -13.52 -2.55 -0.05
N ARG A 231 -12.35 -2.01 -0.43
CA ARG A 231 -11.66 -0.92 0.26
C ARG A 231 -11.21 0.11 -0.76
N ILE A 232 -11.03 1.34 -0.30
CA ILE A 232 -10.53 2.46 -1.09
C ILE A 232 -9.19 2.91 -0.49
N GLY A 233 -8.13 2.86 -1.29
CA GLY A 233 -6.86 3.50 -0.96
C GLY A 233 -7.04 5.01 -0.94
N HIS A 234 -6.67 5.67 0.15
CA HIS A 234 -6.82 7.10 0.44
C HIS A 234 -8.29 7.55 0.53
N GLY A 235 -8.94 7.85 -0.57
CA GLY A 235 -10.37 8.19 -0.63
C GLY A 235 -10.72 9.61 -0.20
N TYR A 236 -9.77 10.53 -0.05
CA TYR A 236 -9.99 11.85 0.55
C TYR A 236 -11.02 12.69 -0.19
N HIS A 237 -10.98 12.67 -1.52
CA HIS A 237 -11.87 13.44 -2.38
C HIS A 237 -13.28 12.88 -2.50
N VAL A 238 -13.63 11.78 -1.81
CA VAL A 238 -15.01 11.34 -1.68
C VAL A 238 -15.88 12.41 -1.00
N LEU A 239 -15.25 13.27 -0.17
CA LEU A 239 -15.94 14.38 0.51
C LEU A 239 -16.38 15.51 -0.43
N ASP A 240 -15.89 15.53 -1.68
CA ASP A 240 -16.30 16.51 -2.69
C ASP A 240 -17.68 16.15 -3.28
N ASP A 241 -18.18 14.92 -3.05
CA ASP A 241 -19.53 14.44 -3.39
C ASP A 241 -20.21 13.89 -2.14
N GLU A 242 -21.05 14.72 -1.51
CA GLU A 242 -21.73 14.36 -0.25
C GLU A 242 -22.67 13.15 -0.42
N GLU A 243 -23.33 12.98 -1.58
CA GLU A 243 -24.21 11.84 -1.82
C GLU A 243 -23.40 10.52 -1.87
N LEU A 244 -22.28 10.53 -2.58
CA LEU A 244 -21.36 9.40 -2.64
C LEU A 244 -20.77 9.10 -1.25
N TYR A 245 -20.37 10.13 -0.50
CA TYR A 245 -19.84 9.95 0.85
C TYR A 245 -20.86 9.32 1.79
N GLN A 246 -22.12 9.80 1.79
CA GLN A 246 -23.19 9.22 2.60
C GLN A 246 -23.49 7.77 2.21
N ARG A 247 -23.38 7.43 0.92
CA ARG A 247 -23.43 6.03 0.46
C ARG A 247 -22.29 5.21 1.05
N CYS A 248 -21.05 5.72 1.02
CA CYS A 248 -19.88 5.02 1.60
C CYS A 248 -20.04 4.76 3.09
N LEU A 249 -20.57 5.71 3.87
CA LEU A 249 -20.86 5.53 5.29
C LEU A 249 -21.89 4.42 5.51
N LYS A 250 -23.01 4.46 4.76
CA LYS A 250 -24.09 3.46 4.84
C LYS A 250 -23.61 2.06 4.47
N ASP A 251 -22.78 1.94 3.44
CA ASP A 251 -22.26 0.67 2.93
C ASP A 251 -21.01 0.20 3.70
N HIS A 252 -20.59 0.97 4.73
CA HIS A 252 -19.39 0.71 5.55
C HIS A 252 -18.10 0.53 4.73
N VAL A 253 -17.94 1.27 3.63
CA VAL A 253 -16.72 1.26 2.81
C VAL A 253 -15.52 1.61 3.68
N HIS A 254 -14.46 0.81 3.60
CA HIS A 254 -13.23 1.04 4.36
C HIS A 254 -12.27 1.94 3.57
N PHE A 255 -11.78 3.01 4.21
CA PHE A 255 -10.79 3.94 3.68
C PHE A 255 -9.41 3.65 4.29
N GLU A 256 -8.41 3.44 3.44
CA GLU A 256 -7.02 3.22 3.84
C GLU A 256 -6.30 4.57 3.87
N VAL A 257 -6.36 5.27 5.01
CA VAL A 257 -5.87 6.65 5.15
C VAL A 257 -4.37 6.64 5.45
N CYS A 258 -3.59 7.50 4.74
CA CYS A 258 -2.16 7.65 4.91
C CYS A 258 -1.83 9.12 5.21
N PRO A 259 -1.85 9.55 6.49
CA PRO A 259 -1.83 10.96 6.88
C PRO A 259 -0.59 11.73 6.40
N ILE A 260 0.60 11.17 6.55
CA ILE A 260 1.85 11.83 6.13
C ILE A 260 1.92 11.89 4.60
N SER A 261 1.61 10.79 3.93
CA SER A 261 1.61 10.70 2.47
C SER A 261 0.69 11.75 1.85
N SER A 262 -0.57 11.82 2.29
CA SER A 262 -1.59 12.71 1.72
C SER A 262 -1.20 14.18 1.75
N ILE A 263 -0.48 14.61 2.79
CA ILE A 263 0.06 15.98 2.89
C ILE A 263 1.23 16.15 1.92
N ARG A 264 2.15 15.18 1.86
CA ARG A 264 3.36 15.27 1.03
C ARG A 264 3.09 15.13 -0.46
N THR A 265 2.08 14.34 -0.85
CA THR A 265 1.61 14.24 -2.25
C THR A 265 0.70 15.41 -2.66
N LYS A 266 0.37 16.33 -1.73
CA LYS A 266 -0.65 17.36 -1.92
C LYS A 266 -2.03 16.83 -2.29
N GLY A 267 -2.33 15.60 -1.96
CA GLY A 267 -3.67 15.04 -2.05
C GLY A 267 -4.66 15.79 -1.15
N VAL A 268 -4.14 16.33 -0.04
CA VAL A 268 -4.92 17.15 0.89
C VAL A 268 -4.18 18.45 1.24
N SER A 269 -4.90 19.38 1.90
CA SER A 269 -4.32 20.61 2.42
C SER A 269 -3.28 20.32 3.50
N SER A 270 -2.19 21.10 3.53
CA SER A 270 -1.21 21.07 4.63
C SER A 270 -1.74 21.71 5.93
N ASP A 271 -2.91 22.32 5.92
CA ASP A 271 -3.64 22.77 7.11
C ASP A 271 -4.26 21.54 7.80
N LEU A 272 -3.59 21.05 8.84
CA LEU A 272 -3.98 19.85 9.57
C LEU A 272 -5.42 19.89 10.10
N SER A 273 -5.94 21.09 10.39
CA SER A 273 -7.33 21.27 10.87
C SER A 273 -8.40 21.03 9.79
N LYS A 274 -7.99 20.87 8.53
CA LYS A 274 -8.85 20.60 7.37
C LYS A 274 -8.65 19.22 6.77
N HIS A 275 -7.83 18.38 7.40
CA HIS A 275 -7.56 17.05 6.86
C HIS A 275 -8.83 16.19 6.83
N PRO A 276 -9.17 15.51 5.70
CA PRO A 276 -10.37 14.68 5.56
C PRO A 276 -10.54 13.62 6.65
N LEU A 277 -9.45 13.10 7.20
CA LEU A 277 -9.49 12.14 8.32
C LEU A 277 -10.34 12.65 9.49
N LEU A 278 -10.31 13.95 9.79
CA LEU A 278 -11.11 14.53 10.88
C LEU A 278 -12.61 14.35 10.63
N ARG A 279 -13.06 14.55 9.38
CA ARG A 279 -14.44 14.33 8.99
C ARG A 279 -14.79 12.84 9.03
N PHE A 280 -13.89 11.96 8.59
CA PHE A 280 -14.10 10.51 8.69
C PHE A 280 -14.28 10.06 10.15
N VAL A 281 -13.49 10.60 11.07
CA VAL A 281 -13.60 10.34 12.50
C VAL A 281 -14.91 10.85 13.07
N GLU A 282 -15.28 12.11 12.76
CA GLU A 282 -16.50 12.75 13.24
C GLU A 282 -17.76 11.98 12.83
N ASP A 283 -17.82 11.54 11.58
CA ASP A 283 -18.96 10.83 11.02
C ASP A 283 -18.96 9.32 11.30
N GLY A 284 -17.94 8.80 11.99
CA GLY A 284 -17.80 7.37 12.28
C GLY A 284 -17.58 6.50 11.05
N ALA A 285 -16.90 7.03 10.03
CA ALA A 285 -16.52 6.28 8.84
C ALA A 285 -15.61 5.09 9.21
N ASN A 286 -15.59 4.07 8.37
CA ASN A 286 -14.71 2.93 8.51
C ASN A 286 -13.35 3.26 7.89
N TYR A 287 -12.30 3.45 8.69
CA TYR A 287 -10.96 3.82 8.23
C TYR A 287 -9.86 3.10 9.01
N SER A 288 -8.71 2.95 8.38
CA SER A 288 -7.43 2.60 9.01
C SER A 288 -6.37 3.66 8.71
N ILE A 289 -5.34 3.74 9.57
CA ILE A 289 -4.19 4.61 9.36
C ILE A 289 -3.01 3.74 8.93
N ASN A 290 -2.28 4.18 7.90
CA ASN A 290 -1.25 3.42 7.22
C ASN A 290 -0.10 4.35 6.79
N THR A 291 1.03 3.77 6.33
CA THR A 291 2.25 4.52 5.99
C THR A 291 2.41 4.88 4.53
N ASP A 292 1.88 4.07 3.61
CA ASP A 292 2.07 4.17 2.16
C ASP A 292 3.49 3.80 1.69
N ASP A 293 4.41 4.77 1.58
CA ASP A 293 5.75 4.63 1.01
C ASP A 293 6.87 5.10 1.97
N PRO A 294 7.20 4.36 3.03
CA PRO A 294 8.17 4.77 4.05
C PRO A 294 9.52 5.27 3.54
N VAL A 295 10.04 4.71 2.44
CA VAL A 295 11.37 5.11 1.93
C VAL A 295 11.39 6.52 1.35
N VAL A 296 10.30 6.95 0.73
CA VAL A 296 10.20 8.30 0.12
C VAL A 296 9.53 9.31 1.03
N LEU A 297 8.87 8.84 2.08
CA LEU A 297 8.18 9.66 3.06
C LEU A 297 8.94 9.75 4.40
N ASP A 298 10.03 8.99 4.58
CA ASP A 298 10.81 8.89 5.82
C ASP A 298 9.91 8.79 7.06
N ASN A 299 8.96 7.85 7.02
CA ASN A 299 7.95 7.63 8.06
C ASN A 299 7.84 6.15 8.45
N ASN A 300 7.12 5.92 9.52
CA ASN A 300 6.66 4.61 9.97
C ASN A 300 5.26 4.75 10.60
N LEU A 301 4.60 3.64 10.89
CA LEU A 301 3.21 3.65 11.36
C LEU A 301 3.01 4.39 12.71
N ASP A 302 4.03 4.43 13.59
CA ASP A 302 3.94 5.24 14.82
C ASP A 302 3.90 6.73 14.50
N GLU A 303 4.67 7.19 13.50
CA GLU A 303 4.71 8.59 13.07
C GLU A 303 3.41 9.00 12.37
N ASP A 304 2.76 8.12 11.60
CA ASP A 304 1.42 8.39 11.05
C ASP A 304 0.35 8.45 12.14
N TYR A 305 0.44 7.63 13.19
CA TYR A 305 -0.42 7.76 14.37
C TYR A 305 -0.16 9.07 15.12
N ASP A 306 1.10 9.45 15.32
CA ASP A 306 1.47 10.72 15.95
C ASP A 306 1.01 11.92 15.11
N MET A 307 1.08 11.84 13.77
CA MET A 307 0.51 12.85 12.87
C MET A 307 -1.01 12.96 13.04
N ALA A 308 -1.74 11.85 13.06
CA ALA A 308 -3.18 11.87 13.29
C ALA A 308 -3.55 12.44 14.67
N MET A 309 -2.77 12.13 15.72
CA MET A 309 -2.96 12.75 17.05
C MET A 309 -2.64 14.25 17.03
N THR A 310 -1.68 14.69 16.26
CA THR A 310 -1.39 16.13 16.06
C THR A 310 -2.55 16.84 15.36
N MET A 311 -3.27 16.16 14.47
CA MET A 311 -4.51 16.65 13.87
C MET A 311 -5.66 16.77 14.87
N GLY A 312 -5.61 16.05 16.00
CA GLY A 312 -6.61 16.10 17.06
C GLY A 312 -7.25 14.75 17.42
N LEU A 313 -6.84 13.64 16.82
CA LEU A 313 -7.34 12.32 17.20
C LEU A 313 -6.86 11.93 18.60
N SER A 314 -7.72 11.29 19.36
CA SER A 314 -7.35 10.66 20.64
C SER A 314 -6.69 9.29 20.43
N GLU A 315 -5.98 8.78 21.43
CA GLU A 315 -5.46 7.41 21.42
C GLU A 315 -6.56 6.37 21.19
N GLU A 316 -7.76 6.61 21.74
CA GLU A 316 -8.91 5.72 21.55
C GLU A 316 -9.37 5.67 20.09
N GLN A 317 -9.36 6.79 19.38
CA GLN A 317 -9.69 6.83 17.95
C GLN A 317 -8.62 6.14 17.09
N ILE A 318 -7.34 6.20 17.49
CA ILE A 318 -6.30 5.40 16.86
C ILE A 318 -6.55 3.90 17.10
N ILE A 319 -6.89 3.49 18.31
CA ILE A 319 -7.21 2.09 18.63
C ILE A 319 -8.42 1.62 17.81
N VAL A 320 -9.46 2.43 17.69
CA VAL A 320 -10.61 2.13 16.82
C VAL A 320 -10.16 1.89 15.38
N SER A 321 -9.25 2.71 14.84
CA SER A 321 -8.70 2.51 13.49
C SER A 321 -7.96 1.17 13.34
N ILE A 322 -7.24 0.73 14.37
CA ILE A 322 -6.57 -0.59 14.39
C ILE A 322 -7.58 -1.73 14.37
N PHE A 323 -8.67 -1.63 15.13
CA PHE A 323 -9.76 -2.62 15.10
C PHE A 323 -10.47 -2.63 13.72
N ASN A 324 -10.71 -1.46 13.15
CA ASN A 324 -11.28 -1.34 11.81
C ASN A 324 -10.37 -1.99 10.76
N ALA A 325 -9.05 -1.77 10.84
CA ALA A 325 -8.08 -2.44 9.98
C ALA A 325 -8.18 -3.96 10.08
N ALA A 326 -8.23 -4.51 11.30
CA ALA A 326 -8.37 -5.96 11.50
C ALA A 326 -9.67 -6.51 10.90
N ARG A 327 -10.79 -5.80 11.05
CA ARG A 327 -12.10 -6.20 10.49
C ARG A 327 -12.12 -6.11 8.97
N ALA A 328 -11.50 -5.07 8.40
CA ALA A 328 -11.47 -4.80 6.96
C ALA A 328 -10.36 -5.57 6.22
N SER A 329 -9.44 -6.25 6.93
CA SER A 329 -8.38 -7.05 6.32
C SER A 329 -8.94 -8.10 5.38
N PHE A 330 -8.14 -8.54 4.41
CA PHE A 330 -8.48 -9.64 3.51
C PHE A 330 -8.05 -11.02 4.07
N ALA A 331 -7.77 -11.07 5.36
CA ALA A 331 -7.54 -12.32 6.07
C ALA A 331 -8.78 -13.23 6.05
N PRO A 332 -8.61 -14.56 6.12
CA PRO A 332 -9.71 -15.46 6.40
C PRO A 332 -10.43 -15.13 7.72
N ASP A 333 -11.73 -15.43 7.81
CA ASP A 333 -12.54 -15.08 8.99
C ASP A 333 -11.97 -15.64 10.30
N SER A 334 -11.33 -16.80 10.28
CA SER A 334 -10.66 -17.36 11.46
C SER A 334 -9.44 -16.54 11.91
N GLU A 335 -8.66 -16.00 10.96
CA GLU A 335 -7.53 -15.11 11.27
C GLU A 335 -8.05 -13.76 11.79
N LYS A 336 -9.10 -13.19 11.18
CA LYS A 336 -9.76 -11.95 11.67
C LYS A 336 -10.27 -12.13 13.11
N ALA A 337 -10.97 -13.23 13.37
CA ALA A 337 -11.48 -13.52 14.71
C ALA A 337 -10.36 -13.65 15.76
N GLN A 338 -9.20 -14.21 15.38
CA GLN A 338 -8.04 -14.29 16.26
C GLN A 338 -7.44 -12.91 16.49
N MET A 339 -7.22 -12.10 15.43
CA MET A 339 -6.73 -10.72 15.56
C MET A 339 -7.60 -9.87 16.49
N ILE A 340 -8.92 -9.96 16.36
CA ILE A 340 -9.86 -9.22 17.22
C ILE A 340 -9.72 -9.67 18.68
N LYS A 341 -9.59 -10.97 18.96
CA LYS A 341 -9.35 -11.46 20.33
C LYS A 341 -8.04 -10.94 20.92
N ASP A 342 -6.98 -10.93 20.11
CA ASP A 342 -5.68 -10.43 20.52
C ASP A 342 -5.73 -8.92 20.81
N LEU A 343 -6.40 -8.16 19.94
CA LEU A 343 -6.62 -6.73 20.13
C LEU A 343 -7.43 -6.43 21.40
N ILE A 344 -8.51 -7.16 21.65
CA ILE A 344 -9.30 -7.03 22.89
C ILE A 344 -8.42 -7.33 24.11
N SER A 345 -7.53 -8.32 24.04
CA SER A 345 -6.62 -8.63 25.16
C SER A 345 -5.62 -7.52 25.46
N VAL A 346 -5.28 -6.70 24.45
CA VAL A 346 -4.29 -5.61 24.56
C VAL A 346 -4.94 -4.28 24.93
N TYR A 347 -6.10 -3.97 24.33
CA TYR A 347 -6.71 -2.64 24.38
C TYR A 347 -8.09 -2.61 25.06
N GLY A 348 -8.74 -3.75 25.30
CA GLY A 348 -10.14 -3.83 25.70
C GLY A 348 -11.08 -3.94 24.49
N GLU A 349 -12.38 -3.91 24.76
CA GLU A 349 -13.41 -3.95 23.70
C GLU A 349 -13.56 -2.58 23.03
N HIS A 350 -13.58 -2.55 21.69
CA HIS A 350 -13.76 -1.36 20.84
C HIS A 350 -14.62 -1.65 19.61
#